data_135c992e5b659eb5976f676256183bde
#
_entry.id   135c992e5b659eb5976f676256183bde
#
_cell.length_a   1.000
_cell.length_b   1.000
_cell.length_c   1.000
_cell.angle_alpha   90.00
_cell.angle_beta   90.00
_cell.angle_gamma   90.00
#
_symmetry.space_group_name_H-M   'P 1'
#
loop_
_entity.id
_entity.type
_entity.pdbx_description
1 polymer ?
#
loop_
_entity_poly.entity_id
_entity_poly.type
_entity_poly.pdbx_seq_one_letter_code
_entity_poly.pdbx_strand_id
1 'polypeptide(L)'
;MKYLIMCLILVSSVFGQDKIFETNPGYIVVTSDTATVPVYVDGILVGHTPIENPIPVLQGPHTVSHHPPSIRDPFLQYGLIEEMKQVYVFSEDTVRVYLNTLVLNEELRRAKLDYRYTNYVGMGLIFIMICQLFIISS
;
A
#
# COMPACT_ATOMS: atom_id res chain seq x y z
N MET A 1 52.82 -10.85 14.45
CA MET A 1 52.03 -10.05 15.40
C MET A 1 51.18 -8.95 14.76
N LYS A 2 51.64 -8.18 13.78
CA LYS A 2 50.81 -7.11 13.12
C LYS A 2 49.51 -7.63 12.49
N TYR A 3 49.52 -8.78 11.81
CA TYR A 3 48.37 -9.33 11.15
C TYR A 3 47.34 -9.94 12.11
N LEU A 4 47.79 -10.41 13.28
CA LEU A 4 46.91 -10.98 14.31
C LEU A 4 46.09 -9.88 14.99
N ILE A 5 46.61 -8.68 15.17
CA ILE A 5 45.92 -7.52 15.72
C ILE A 5 44.88 -6.99 14.68
N MET A 6 45.24 -7.00 13.39
CA MET A 6 44.34 -6.59 12.31
C MET A 6 43.15 -7.53 12.15
N CYS A 7 43.34 -8.85 12.30
CA CYS A 7 42.22 -9.81 12.33
C CYS A 7 41.34 -9.63 13.58
N LEU A 8 41.88 -9.30 14.72
CA LEU A 8 41.11 -9.10 15.95
C LEU A 8 40.19 -7.88 15.87
N ILE A 9 40.63 -6.80 15.19
CA ILE A 9 39.84 -5.57 14.95
C ILE A 9 38.71 -5.84 13.94
N LEU A 10 38.92 -6.66 12.93
CA LEU A 10 37.92 -7.04 11.97
C LEU A 10 36.79 -7.90 12.55
N VAL A 11 37.11 -8.80 13.50
CA VAL A 11 36.12 -9.63 14.16
C VAL A 11 35.26 -8.86 15.15
N SER A 12 35.79 -7.81 15.82
CA SER A 12 34.99 -7.01 16.73
C SER A 12 33.94 -6.12 16.05
N SER A 13 34.12 -5.79 14.78
CA SER A 13 33.12 -5.02 14.03
C SER A 13 31.88 -5.83 13.56
N VAL A 14 31.95 -7.17 13.61
CA VAL A 14 30.82 -8.02 13.19
C VAL A 14 29.80 -8.24 14.32
N PHE A 15 30.23 -8.16 15.59
CA PHE A 15 29.35 -8.40 16.74
C PHE A 15 28.54 -7.18 17.22
N GLY A 16 28.70 -6.02 16.59
CA GLY A 16 28.05 -4.78 17.00
C GLY A 16 26.74 -4.44 16.27
N GLN A 17 26.25 -5.27 15.36
CA GLN A 17 25.13 -4.91 14.49
C GLN A 17 23.76 -5.41 14.94
N ASP A 18 23.67 -6.29 15.91
CA ASP A 18 22.39 -6.92 16.28
C ASP A 18 21.36 -6.01 16.97
N LYS A 19 21.78 -4.84 17.48
CA LYS A 19 20.87 -3.93 18.20
C LYS A 19 20.28 -2.80 17.37
N ILE A 20 20.72 -2.60 16.13
CA ILE A 20 20.23 -1.49 15.28
C ILE A 20 18.86 -1.82 14.67
N PHE A 21 18.44 -3.08 14.67
CA PHE A 21 17.21 -3.55 14.04
C PHE A 21 16.14 -4.12 15.01
N GLU A 22 16.32 -3.99 16.32
CA GLU A 22 15.24 -4.23 17.28
C GLU A 22 14.26 -3.05 17.26
N THR A 23 13.52 -2.91 16.17
CA THR A 23 12.32 -2.08 16.16
C THR A 23 11.19 -2.88 16.79
N ASN A 24 10.77 -2.51 18.00
CA ASN A 24 9.58 -3.07 18.59
C ASN A 24 8.41 -2.85 17.64
N PRO A 25 7.60 -3.88 17.35
CA PRO A 25 6.47 -3.76 16.44
C PRO A 25 5.43 -2.79 16.99
N GLY A 26 4.79 -2.06 16.09
CA GLY A 26 3.53 -1.41 16.37
C GLY A 26 2.38 -2.34 16.00
N TYR A 27 1.15 -1.92 16.25
CA TYR A 27 -0.03 -2.75 16.05
C TYR A 27 -1.13 -2.00 15.31
N ILE A 28 -1.85 -2.71 14.43
CA ILE A 28 -3.05 -2.22 13.76
C ILE A 28 -4.25 -3.05 14.23
N VAL A 29 -5.29 -2.37 14.70
CA VAL A 29 -6.59 -2.98 15.00
C VAL A 29 -7.57 -2.53 13.94
N VAL A 30 -8.14 -3.49 13.20
CA VAL A 30 -9.09 -3.21 12.13
C VAL A 30 -10.49 -3.57 12.56
N THR A 31 -11.41 -2.61 12.39
CA THR A 31 -12.85 -2.79 12.59
C THR A 31 -13.59 -2.42 11.31
N SER A 32 -14.75 -3.01 11.06
CA SER A 32 -15.57 -2.75 9.88
C SER A 32 -17.05 -2.72 10.24
N ASP A 33 -17.84 -2.07 9.40
CA ASP A 33 -19.31 -2.06 9.43
C ASP A 33 -19.92 -3.43 9.10
N THR A 34 -19.18 -4.27 8.37
CA THR A 34 -19.64 -5.57 7.87
C THR A 34 -18.71 -6.69 8.34
N ALA A 35 -19.28 -7.85 8.66
CA ALA A 35 -18.51 -9.04 8.96
C ALA A 35 -18.01 -9.73 7.67
N THR A 36 -16.98 -10.56 7.82
CA THR A 36 -16.40 -11.38 6.75
C THR A 36 -15.76 -10.56 5.61
N VAL A 37 -15.38 -9.31 5.90
CA VAL A 37 -14.67 -8.45 4.95
C VAL A 37 -13.18 -8.83 4.95
N PRO A 38 -12.57 -9.11 3.78
CA PRO A 38 -11.13 -9.36 3.72
C PRO A 38 -10.37 -8.09 4.06
N VAL A 39 -9.32 -8.23 4.85
CA VAL A 39 -8.45 -7.12 5.26
C VAL A 39 -7.06 -7.35 4.71
N TYR A 40 -6.58 -6.37 3.97
CA TYR A 40 -5.23 -6.34 3.42
C TYR A 40 -4.43 -5.24 4.11
N VAL A 41 -3.23 -5.58 4.56
CA VAL A 41 -2.22 -4.63 5.05
C VAL A 41 -1.05 -4.67 4.08
N ASP A 42 -0.70 -3.54 3.51
CA ASP A 42 0.35 -3.41 2.48
C ASP A 42 0.19 -4.40 1.31
N GLY A 43 -1.06 -4.69 0.95
CA GLY A 43 -1.40 -5.62 -0.12
C GLY A 43 -1.39 -7.10 0.28
N ILE A 44 -1.05 -7.45 1.51
CA ILE A 44 -1.04 -8.82 2.03
C ILE A 44 -2.36 -9.09 2.75
N LEU A 45 -3.05 -10.18 2.41
CA LEU A 45 -4.25 -10.61 3.13
C LEU A 45 -3.89 -11.06 4.54
N VAL A 46 -4.40 -10.36 5.54
CA VAL A 46 -4.16 -10.65 6.96
C VAL A 46 -5.28 -11.50 7.57
N GLY A 47 -6.51 -11.34 7.08
CA GLY A 47 -7.66 -12.07 7.58
C GLY A 47 -8.98 -11.47 7.12
N HIS A 48 -10.05 -11.82 7.85
CA HIS A 48 -11.40 -11.33 7.60
C HIS A 48 -11.96 -10.72 8.89
N THR A 49 -12.79 -9.69 8.76
CA THR A 49 -13.44 -9.06 9.92
C THR A 49 -14.50 -9.98 10.55
N PRO A 50 -14.67 -9.98 11.89
CA PRO A 50 -13.88 -9.23 12.87
C PRO A 50 -12.49 -9.86 13.11
N ILE A 51 -11.44 -9.04 13.16
CA ILE A 51 -10.10 -9.48 13.54
C ILE A 51 -9.94 -9.24 15.03
N GLU A 52 -9.84 -10.33 15.81
CA GLU A 52 -9.77 -10.26 17.26
C GLU A 52 -8.39 -9.79 17.77
N ASN A 53 -7.34 -10.22 17.06
CA ASN A 53 -5.97 -9.93 17.47
C ASN A 53 -5.41 -8.71 16.75
N PRO A 54 -4.69 -7.81 17.46
CA PRO A 54 -3.93 -6.74 16.82
C PRO A 54 -2.90 -7.30 15.82
N ILE A 55 -2.82 -6.68 14.65
CA ILE A 55 -1.90 -7.05 13.57
C ILE A 55 -0.56 -6.41 13.85
N PRO A 56 0.52 -7.17 14.09
CA PRO A 56 1.85 -6.60 14.30
C PRO A 56 2.42 -6.10 12.96
N VAL A 57 2.94 -4.87 12.97
CA VAL A 57 3.58 -4.23 11.82
C VAL A 57 4.86 -3.52 12.25
N LEU A 58 5.76 -3.27 11.32
CA LEU A 58 6.94 -2.46 11.58
C LEU A 58 6.54 -0.98 11.74
N GLN A 59 7.40 -0.18 12.36
CA GLN A 59 7.21 1.26 12.42
C GLN A 59 7.26 1.86 11.01
N GLY A 60 6.26 2.68 10.65
CA GLY A 60 6.22 3.33 9.36
C GLY A 60 4.82 3.58 8.82
N PRO A 61 4.72 4.01 7.56
CA PRO A 61 3.46 4.16 6.86
C PRO A 61 2.95 2.80 6.37
N HIS A 62 1.70 2.49 6.65
CA HIS A 62 1.03 1.26 6.23
C HIS A 62 -0.28 1.59 5.52
N THR A 63 -0.65 0.75 4.57
CA THR A 63 -1.90 0.87 3.82
C THR A 63 -2.85 -0.25 4.21
N VAL A 64 -4.03 0.11 4.70
CA VAL A 64 -5.09 -0.84 5.07
C VAL A 64 -6.24 -0.73 4.08
N SER A 65 -6.61 -1.84 3.46
CA SER A 65 -7.69 -1.90 2.48
C SER A 65 -8.52 -3.19 2.61
N HIS A 66 -9.69 -3.22 1.98
CA HIS A 66 -10.54 -4.42 1.87
C HIS A 66 -10.49 -5.04 0.47
N HIS A 67 -9.73 -4.46 -0.44
CA HIS A 67 -9.52 -4.98 -1.79
C HIS A 67 -8.09 -5.46 -1.99
N PRO A 68 -7.89 -6.58 -2.72
CA PRO A 68 -6.57 -7.03 -3.08
C PRO A 68 -5.90 -6.02 -4.03
N PRO A 69 -4.58 -5.87 -3.95
CA PRO A 69 -3.84 -5.08 -4.92
C PRO A 69 -4.07 -5.65 -6.32
N SER A 70 -4.45 -4.81 -7.27
CA SER A 70 -4.75 -5.23 -8.64
C SER A 70 -3.71 -4.68 -9.61
N ILE A 71 -3.07 -5.58 -10.37
CA ILE A 71 -2.16 -5.20 -11.45
C ILE A 71 -2.93 -4.50 -12.61
N ARG A 72 -4.21 -4.83 -12.77
CA ARG A 72 -5.05 -4.27 -13.84
C ARG A 72 -5.59 -2.88 -13.54
N ASP A 73 -5.73 -2.54 -12.26
CA ASP A 73 -6.23 -1.25 -11.80
C ASP A 73 -5.11 -0.51 -11.05
N PRO A 74 -4.27 0.29 -11.73
CA PRO A 74 -3.15 0.99 -11.11
C PRO A 74 -3.58 1.93 -9.98
N PHE A 75 -4.80 2.46 -10.02
CA PHE A 75 -5.34 3.29 -8.94
C PHE A 75 -5.53 2.53 -7.64
N LEU A 76 -5.88 1.24 -7.69
CA LEU A 76 -5.95 0.37 -6.52
C LEU A 76 -4.56 0.01 -5.97
N GLN A 77 -3.55 0.07 -6.83
CA GLN A 77 -2.18 -0.26 -6.46
C GLN A 77 -1.45 0.90 -5.80
N TYR A 78 -1.70 2.14 -6.24
CA TYR A 78 -0.92 3.31 -5.80
C TYR A 78 -1.61 4.17 -4.74
N GLY A 79 -2.79 3.77 -4.26
CA GLY A 79 -3.44 4.47 -3.14
C GLY A 79 -3.85 5.92 -3.45
N LEU A 80 -4.10 6.24 -4.72
CA LEU A 80 -4.62 7.54 -5.14
C LEU A 80 -6.12 7.71 -4.79
N ILE A 81 -6.71 6.69 -4.21
CA ILE A 81 -8.09 6.68 -3.74
C ILE A 81 -8.01 6.93 -2.24
N GLU A 82 -8.73 7.91 -1.73
CA GLU A 82 -8.84 8.24 -0.28
C GLU A 82 -9.27 7.05 0.61
N GLU A 83 -9.59 5.94 -0.01
CA GLU A 83 -10.13 4.71 0.53
C GLU A 83 -9.13 3.70 1.00
N MET A 84 -7.91 3.75 0.50
CA MET A 84 -6.83 3.06 1.14
C MET A 84 -6.45 3.88 2.34
N LYS A 85 -6.86 3.47 3.53
CA LYS A 85 -6.49 4.18 4.73
C LYS A 85 -5.00 4.03 4.96
N GLN A 86 -4.29 5.10 4.63
CA GLN A 86 -2.90 5.22 5.01
C GLN A 86 -2.81 5.61 6.47
N VAL A 87 -2.11 4.82 7.24
CA VAL A 87 -1.88 5.04 8.66
C VAL A 87 -0.40 4.99 8.94
N TYR A 88 0.07 5.86 9.82
CA TYR A 88 1.44 5.79 10.31
C TYR A 88 1.44 5.12 11.68
N VAL A 89 2.19 4.04 11.81
CA VAL A 89 2.29 3.27 13.06
C VAL A 89 3.64 3.55 13.70
N PHE A 90 3.62 3.96 14.96
CA PHE A 90 4.84 4.09 15.76
C PHE A 90 5.16 2.78 16.47
N SER A 91 6.43 2.65 16.86
CA SER A 91 6.88 1.52 17.68
C SER A 91 6.08 1.45 18.98
N GLU A 92 5.63 0.26 19.37
CA GLU A 92 4.83 -0.01 20.58
C GLU A 92 3.45 0.68 20.62
N ASP A 93 3.04 1.35 19.55
CA ASP A 93 1.75 2.03 19.48
C ASP A 93 0.68 1.14 18.80
N THR A 94 -0.58 1.44 19.06
CA THR A 94 -1.72 0.73 18.48
C THR A 94 -2.63 1.71 17.74
N VAL A 95 -2.67 1.59 16.42
CA VAL A 95 -3.52 2.40 15.55
C VAL A 95 -4.82 1.65 15.25
N ARG A 96 -5.96 2.30 15.47
CA ARG A 96 -7.28 1.75 15.14
C ARG A 96 -7.74 2.27 13.79
N VAL A 97 -8.11 1.34 12.90
CA VAL A 97 -8.60 1.62 11.55
C VAL A 97 -10.03 1.11 11.43
N TYR A 98 -10.93 2.00 11.03
CA TYR A 98 -12.31 1.64 10.71
C TYR A 98 -12.51 1.61 9.20
N LEU A 99 -12.94 0.47 8.66
CA LEU A 99 -13.27 0.28 7.24
C LEU A 99 -14.78 0.36 7.06
N ASN A 100 -15.23 1.42 6.39
CA ASN A 100 -16.63 1.55 5.95
C ASN A 100 -16.75 1.01 4.52
N THR A 101 -17.24 -0.22 4.40
CA THR A 101 -17.29 -0.94 3.12
C THR A 101 -18.24 -0.32 2.11
N LEU A 102 -19.32 0.31 2.56
CA LEU A 102 -20.29 0.96 1.65
C LEU A 102 -19.67 2.18 0.98
N VAL A 103 -19.03 3.05 1.77
CA VAL A 103 -18.35 4.25 1.25
C VAL A 103 -17.19 3.85 0.36
N LEU A 104 -16.38 2.90 0.80
CA LEU A 104 -15.23 2.40 0.05
C LEU A 104 -15.64 1.82 -1.32
N ASN A 105 -16.69 1.02 -1.38
CA ASN A 105 -17.18 0.45 -2.64
C ASN A 105 -17.72 1.51 -3.61
N GLU A 106 -18.43 2.51 -3.10
CA GLU A 106 -19.00 3.58 -3.94
C GLU A 106 -17.90 4.45 -4.55
N GLU A 107 -16.91 4.81 -3.77
CA GLU A 107 -15.77 5.59 -4.23
C GLU A 107 -14.95 4.79 -5.25
N LEU A 108 -14.67 3.52 -4.98
CA LEU A 108 -14.02 2.62 -5.93
C LEU A 108 -14.77 2.56 -7.28
N ARG A 109 -16.09 2.51 -7.21
CA ARG A 109 -16.94 2.54 -8.40
C ARG A 109 -16.78 3.87 -9.16
N ARG A 110 -16.75 5.01 -8.46
CA ARG A 110 -16.53 6.33 -9.06
C ARG A 110 -15.17 6.41 -9.72
N ALA A 111 -14.11 6.06 -9.02
CA ALA A 111 -12.75 6.08 -9.56
C ALA A 111 -12.59 5.21 -10.81
N LYS A 112 -13.21 4.02 -10.85
CA LYS A 112 -13.22 3.16 -12.04
C LYS A 112 -13.95 3.80 -13.22
N LEU A 113 -15.04 4.52 -12.98
CA LEU A 113 -15.76 5.24 -14.01
C LEU A 113 -14.92 6.39 -14.56
N ASP A 114 -14.32 7.19 -13.69
CA ASP A 114 -13.49 8.32 -14.08
C ASP A 114 -12.28 7.89 -14.91
N TYR A 115 -11.61 6.80 -14.50
CA TYR A 115 -10.54 6.20 -15.28
C TYR A 115 -10.98 5.76 -16.68
N ARG A 116 -12.16 5.13 -16.77
CA ARG A 116 -12.71 4.70 -18.06
C ARG A 116 -12.99 5.90 -18.96
N TYR A 117 -13.61 6.97 -18.42
CA TYR A 117 -13.87 8.21 -19.17
C TYR A 117 -12.56 8.86 -19.64
N THR A 118 -11.55 8.95 -18.79
CA THR A 118 -10.24 9.51 -19.14
C THR A 118 -9.59 8.75 -20.29
N ASN A 119 -9.67 7.41 -20.28
CA ASN A 119 -9.15 6.60 -21.38
C ASN A 119 -9.90 6.85 -22.69
N TYR A 120 -11.23 6.97 -22.68
CA TYR A 120 -11.99 7.26 -23.89
C TYR A 120 -11.67 8.65 -24.44
N VAL A 121 -11.54 9.66 -23.59
CA VAL A 121 -11.13 11.01 -24.00
C VAL A 121 -9.72 10.97 -24.60
N GLY A 122 -8.78 10.28 -23.97
CA GLY A 122 -7.42 10.11 -24.50
C GLY A 122 -7.38 9.45 -25.88
N MET A 123 -8.13 8.36 -26.09
CA MET A 123 -8.24 7.71 -27.39
C MET A 123 -8.89 8.62 -28.45
N GLY A 124 -9.91 9.40 -28.06
CA GLY A 124 -10.56 10.36 -28.95
C GLY A 124 -9.58 11.45 -29.42
N LEU A 125 -8.78 11.99 -28.52
CA LEU A 125 -7.77 13.00 -28.86
C LEU A 125 -6.69 12.44 -29.79
N ILE A 126 -6.21 11.20 -29.56
CA ILE A 126 -5.25 10.55 -30.45
C ILE A 126 -5.85 10.36 -31.84
N PHE A 127 -7.10 9.94 -31.94
CA PHE A 127 -7.79 9.78 -33.21
C PHE A 127 -7.91 11.09 -33.97
N ILE A 128 -8.29 12.20 -33.30
CA ILE A 128 -8.34 13.52 -33.90
C ILE A 128 -6.97 13.97 -34.42
N MET A 129 -5.90 13.76 -33.63
CA MET A 129 -4.54 14.09 -34.08
C MET A 129 -4.13 13.30 -35.33
N ILE A 130 -4.45 12.01 -35.40
CA ILE A 130 -4.16 11.19 -36.59
C ILE A 130 -4.92 11.73 -37.81
N CYS A 131 -6.21 12.05 -37.67
CA CYS A 131 -7.00 12.62 -38.76
C CYS A 131 -6.42 13.96 -39.25
N GLN A 132 -5.96 14.84 -38.35
CA GLN A 132 -5.33 16.10 -38.72
C GLN A 132 -4.02 15.87 -39.53
N LEU A 133 -3.20 14.89 -39.13
CA LEU A 133 -1.98 14.56 -39.88
C LEU A 133 -2.29 14.07 -41.32
N PHE A 134 -3.35 13.28 -41.49
CA PHE A 134 -3.78 12.85 -42.84
C PHE A 134 -4.25 14.04 -43.70
N ILE A 135 -4.99 15.00 -43.13
CA ILE A 135 -5.47 16.17 -43.88
C ILE A 135 -4.30 17.08 -44.30
N ILE A 136 -3.27 17.23 -43.47
CA ILE A 136 -2.11 18.08 -43.76
C ILE A 136 -1.19 17.40 -44.80
N SER A 137 -1.17 16.06 -44.81
CA SER A 137 -0.34 15.27 -45.72
C SER A 137 -0.95 15.05 -47.12
N SER A 138 -2.22 15.39 -47.32
CA SER A 138 -2.95 15.30 -48.59
C SER A 138 -2.97 16.62 -49.32
#